data_a1d2a62e6ffe6efe0e987ee3ae9595e4
#
_entry.id   a1d2a62e6ffe6efe0e987ee3ae9595e4
#
_cell.length_a   1.000
_cell.length_b   1.000
_cell.length_c   1.000
_cell.angle_alpha   90.00
_cell.angle_beta   90.00
_cell.angle_gamma   90.00
#
_symmetry.space_group_name_H-M   'P 1'
#
loop_
_entity.id
_entity.type
_entity.pdbx_description
1 polymer ?
#
loop_
_entity_poly.entity_id
_entity_poly.type
_entity_poly.pdbx_seq_one_letter_code
_entity_poly.pdbx_strand_id
1 'polypeptide(L)'
;MRCPQLVGYNSAASDIQVLIQRGMINEVAAQKFCERPDKPWEGSDYFKRWDNEDHLDMLKLFSGSSGMTPRLDEFAKLCGFPGKIDVKGDQVTDLWLDGNIQKIVEYNQIDVLNTYLVWLRLVFFCGKIKEEEYIEEQDTFRAFLENAAHNGKAFISDFLAHWPE
;
A
#
# COMPACT_ATOMS: atom_id res chain seq x y z
N MET A 1 15.76 16.38 7.70
CA MET A 1 14.37 15.83 7.83
C MET A 1 14.48 14.35 7.43
N ARG A 2 14.14 13.43 8.31
CA ARG A 2 14.18 11.99 8.00
C ARG A 2 13.12 11.70 6.92
N CYS A 3 13.48 10.99 5.86
CA CYS A 3 12.52 10.56 4.87
C CYS A 3 11.55 9.54 5.49
N PRO A 4 10.27 9.53 5.09
CA PRO A 4 9.30 8.56 5.61
C PRO A 4 9.68 7.14 5.19
N GLN A 5 9.32 6.16 6.01
CA GLN A 5 9.37 4.77 5.60
C GLN A 5 8.33 4.52 4.49
N LEU A 6 8.72 3.82 3.44
CA LEU A 6 7.79 3.32 2.43
C LEU A 6 7.28 1.95 2.86
N VAL A 7 5.98 1.76 2.77
CA VAL A 7 5.35 0.46 2.99
C VAL A 7 4.54 0.10 1.74
N GLY A 8 4.67 -1.13 1.29
CA GLY A 8 3.95 -1.60 0.12
C GLY A 8 3.74 -3.11 0.12
N TYR A 9 3.00 -3.58 -0.87
CA TYR A 9 2.74 -4.98 -1.13
C TYR A 9 3.19 -5.33 -2.54
N ASN A 10 4.26 -6.08 -2.69
CA ASN A 10 4.98 -6.30 -3.95
C ASN A 10 5.58 -5.02 -4.58
N SER A 11 5.72 -3.97 -3.78
CA SER A 11 6.08 -2.64 -4.25
C SER A 11 7.52 -2.56 -4.77
N ALA A 12 8.43 -3.38 -4.24
CA ALA A 12 9.80 -3.43 -4.72
C ALA A 12 9.93 -4.00 -6.14
N ALA A 13 9.00 -4.87 -6.56
CA ALA A 13 9.00 -5.47 -7.89
C ALA A 13 8.08 -4.74 -8.89
N SER A 14 7.15 -3.91 -8.42
CA SER A 14 6.18 -3.19 -9.25
C SER A 14 6.25 -1.68 -9.07
N ASP A 15 5.74 -1.15 -7.97
CA ASP A 15 5.47 0.29 -7.80
C ASP A 15 6.74 1.14 -7.91
N ILE A 16 7.82 0.74 -7.26
CA ILE A 16 9.10 1.46 -7.33
C ILE A 16 9.64 1.50 -8.77
N GLN A 17 9.55 0.37 -9.49
CA GLN A 17 10.00 0.31 -10.87
C GLN A 17 9.16 1.21 -11.78
N VAL A 18 7.84 1.22 -11.60
CA VAL A 18 6.93 2.10 -12.33
C VAL A 18 7.22 3.56 -12.03
N LEU A 19 7.42 3.93 -10.74
CA LEU A 19 7.75 5.30 -10.35
C LEU A 19 9.04 5.79 -11.01
N ILE A 20 10.09 4.96 -11.03
CA ILE A 20 11.36 5.29 -11.69
C ILE A 20 11.14 5.50 -13.18
N GLN A 21 10.53 4.51 -13.88
CA GLN A 21 10.30 4.58 -15.32
C GLN A 21 9.45 5.79 -15.71
N ARG A 22 8.34 6.03 -14.98
CA ARG A 22 7.47 7.17 -15.24
C ARG A 22 8.13 8.50 -14.90
N GLY A 23 8.92 8.55 -13.83
CA GLY A 23 9.73 9.73 -13.50
C GLY A 23 10.71 10.08 -14.60
N MET A 24 11.42 9.08 -15.14
CA MET A 24 12.36 9.27 -16.26
C MET A 24 11.64 9.74 -17.54
N ILE A 25 10.52 9.11 -17.90
CA ILE A 25 9.73 9.46 -19.09
C ILE A 25 9.18 10.89 -19.00
N ASN A 26 8.81 11.34 -17.80
CA ASN A 26 8.24 12.66 -17.58
C ASN A 26 9.27 13.71 -17.10
N GLU A 27 10.56 13.42 -17.20
CA GLU A 27 11.68 14.31 -16.87
C GLU A 27 11.60 14.86 -15.41
N VAL A 28 11.12 14.02 -14.47
CA VAL A 28 11.00 14.40 -13.06
C VAL A 28 12.35 14.26 -12.37
N ALA A 29 12.85 15.37 -11.79
CA ALA A 29 14.03 15.34 -10.95
C ALA A 29 13.69 14.82 -9.55
N ALA A 30 14.08 13.58 -9.24
CA ALA A 30 13.78 12.89 -7.98
C ALA A 30 15.05 12.63 -7.14
N GLN A 31 15.91 13.64 -6.98
CA GLN A 31 17.21 13.49 -6.33
C GLN A 31 17.10 12.82 -4.96
N LYS A 32 16.25 13.32 -4.07
CA LYS A 32 16.10 12.75 -2.70
C LYS A 32 15.58 11.32 -2.67
N PHE A 33 14.75 10.95 -3.64
CA PHE A 33 14.28 9.58 -3.79
C PHE A 33 15.41 8.63 -4.22
N CYS A 34 16.38 9.14 -4.96
CA CYS A 34 17.52 8.38 -5.49
C CYS A 34 18.79 8.47 -4.62
N GLU A 35 18.77 9.24 -3.54
CA GLU A 35 19.89 9.32 -2.60
C GLU A 35 20.18 7.95 -1.98
N ARG A 36 21.46 7.62 -1.88
CA ARG A 36 21.97 6.40 -1.23
C ARG A 36 23.06 6.80 -0.26
N PRO A 37 22.69 7.01 1.01
CA PRO A 37 23.66 7.40 2.01
C PRO A 37 24.67 6.27 2.27
N ASP A 38 25.91 6.62 2.50
CA ASP A 38 26.96 5.66 2.83
C ASP A 38 26.69 4.99 4.18
N LYS A 39 26.00 5.68 5.08
CA LYS A 39 25.67 5.19 6.41
C LYS A 39 24.17 5.29 6.68
N PRO A 40 23.57 4.30 7.37
CA PRO A 40 22.12 4.24 7.59
C PRO A 40 21.52 5.45 8.34
N TRP A 41 22.33 6.16 9.13
CA TRP A 41 21.87 7.33 9.89
C TRP A 41 21.94 8.67 9.13
N GLU A 42 22.55 8.64 7.93
CA GLU A 42 22.70 9.85 7.09
C GLU A 42 21.46 10.10 6.21
N GLY A 43 20.64 9.09 5.97
CA GLY A 43 19.44 9.22 5.17
C GLY A 43 18.74 7.88 4.95
N SER A 44 17.77 7.85 4.04
CA SER A 44 17.01 6.68 3.66
C SER A 44 17.45 6.14 2.28
N ASP A 45 17.60 4.83 2.15
CA ASP A 45 17.86 4.16 0.87
C ASP A 45 16.69 3.26 0.48
N TYR A 46 15.78 3.77 -0.34
CA TYR A 46 14.61 3.03 -0.83
C TYR A 46 14.94 1.93 -1.84
N PHE A 47 16.18 1.87 -2.33
CA PHE A 47 16.64 0.91 -3.33
C PHE A 47 17.46 -0.24 -2.75
N LYS A 48 17.74 -0.20 -1.45
CA LYS A 48 18.48 -1.26 -0.79
C LYS A 48 17.75 -2.60 -0.98
N ARG A 49 18.46 -3.56 -1.57
CA ARG A 49 17.85 -4.82 -2.00
C ARG A 49 17.52 -5.77 -0.84
N TRP A 50 18.31 -5.72 0.23
CA TRP A 50 18.21 -6.59 1.39
C TRP A 50 18.20 -5.75 2.66
N ASP A 51 17.51 -6.22 3.70
CA ASP A 51 17.40 -5.56 5.01
C ASP A 51 17.03 -4.07 4.88
N ASN A 52 16.00 -3.78 4.08
CA ASN A 52 15.59 -2.42 3.82
C ASN A 52 14.56 -1.98 4.86
N GLU A 53 15.02 -1.24 5.87
CA GLU A 53 14.16 -0.62 6.88
C GLU A 53 13.40 0.61 6.34
N ASP A 54 13.91 1.23 5.28
CA ASP A 54 13.31 2.42 4.68
C ASP A 54 12.19 2.07 3.69
N HIS A 55 12.21 0.83 3.14
CA HIS A 55 11.17 0.33 2.25
C HIS A 55 10.76 -1.09 2.64
N LEU A 56 9.65 -1.19 3.33
CA LEU A 56 9.03 -2.45 3.74
C LEU A 56 8.11 -2.97 2.63
N ASP A 57 8.53 -4.03 1.95
CA ASP A 57 7.67 -4.77 1.02
C ASP A 57 7.09 -6.00 1.74
N MET A 58 5.81 -5.90 2.14
CA MET A 58 5.15 -6.94 2.93
C MET A 58 5.05 -8.28 2.22
N LEU A 59 4.94 -8.29 0.88
CA LEU A 59 4.91 -9.55 0.15
C LEU A 59 6.17 -10.38 0.38
N LYS A 60 7.33 -9.74 0.49
CA LYS A 60 8.60 -10.43 0.78
C LYS A 60 8.60 -11.11 2.15
N LEU A 61 7.92 -10.53 3.14
CA LEU A 61 7.78 -11.13 4.46
C LEU A 61 6.83 -12.33 4.45
N PHE A 62 5.77 -12.27 3.64
CA PHE A 62 4.73 -13.30 3.58
C PHE A 62 5.06 -14.42 2.59
N SER A 63 5.97 -14.16 1.66
CA SER A 63 6.43 -15.15 0.68
C SER A 63 7.48 -16.05 1.32
N GLY A 64 7.11 -17.28 1.65
CA GLY A 64 8.07 -18.29 2.07
C GLY A 64 8.96 -18.76 0.90
N SER A 65 9.90 -19.65 1.18
CA SER A 65 10.78 -20.27 0.19
C SER A 65 10.04 -21.15 -0.84
N SER A 66 8.77 -21.45 -0.59
CA SER A 66 7.89 -22.27 -1.46
C SER A 66 7.40 -21.56 -2.72
N GLY A 67 7.65 -20.25 -2.87
CA GLY A 67 7.13 -19.46 -3.99
C GLY A 67 5.62 -19.16 -3.93
N MET A 68 4.93 -19.60 -2.89
CA MET A 68 3.53 -19.23 -2.66
C MET A 68 3.47 -17.80 -2.17
N THR A 69 2.91 -16.92 -2.99
CA THR A 69 2.72 -15.50 -2.68
C THR A 69 1.23 -15.22 -2.56
N PRO A 70 0.71 -14.90 -1.36
CA PRO A 70 -0.69 -14.52 -1.23
C PRO A 70 -0.95 -13.21 -2.00
N ARG A 71 -2.11 -13.09 -2.62
CA ARG A 71 -2.53 -11.82 -3.22
C ARG A 71 -2.99 -10.87 -2.12
N LEU A 72 -2.75 -9.56 -2.29
CA LEU A 72 -3.17 -8.56 -1.31
C LEU A 72 -4.66 -8.67 -0.96
N ASP A 73 -5.53 -8.81 -1.96
CA ASP A 73 -6.97 -8.98 -1.81
C ASP A 73 -7.33 -10.18 -0.93
N GLU A 74 -6.76 -11.33 -1.24
CA GLU A 74 -7.03 -12.57 -0.51
C GLU A 74 -6.53 -12.48 0.93
N PHE A 75 -5.33 -11.95 1.12
CA PHE A 75 -4.74 -11.83 2.44
C PHE A 75 -5.44 -10.76 3.30
N ALA A 76 -5.85 -9.63 2.73
CA ALA A 76 -6.65 -8.64 3.41
C ALA A 76 -7.98 -9.24 3.92
N LYS A 77 -8.71 -9.99 3.06
CA LYS A 77 -9.94 -10.67 3.45
C LYS A 77 -9.73 -11.72 4.56
N LEU A 78 -8.64 -12.48 4.49
CA LEU A 78 -8.29 -13.42 5.57
C LEU A 78 -7.98 -12.72 6.89
N CYS A 79 -7.50 -11.48 6.84
CA CYS A 79 -7.31 -10.64 8.02
C CYS A 79 -8.60 -9.95 8.51
N GLY A 80 -9.74 -10.13 7.85
CA GLY A 80 -11.01 -9.48 8.19
C GLY A 80 -11.14 -8.06 7.63
N PHE A 81 -10.40 -7.72 6.56
CA PHE A 81 -10.49 -6.43 5.88
C PHE A 81 -11.26 -6.55 4.56
N PRO A 82 -11.75 -5.44 3.98
CA PRO A 82 -12.61 -5.47 2.79
C PRO A 82 -12.02 -6.19 1.58
N GLY A 83 -10.71 -6.04 1.34
CA GLY A 83 -10.11 -6.51 0.10
C GLY A 83 -10.54 -5.68 -1.12
N LYS A 84 -10.48 -6.27 -2.30
CA LYS A 84 -10.95 -5.65 -3.56
C LYS A 84 -12.46 -5.75 -3.68
N ILE A 85 -13.07 -4.71 -4.23
CA ILE A 85 -14.52 -4.62 -4.36
C ILE A 85 -14.97 -4.92 -5.79
N ASP A 86 -14.47 -4.20 -6.80
CA ASP A 86 -15.01 -4.29 -8.18
C ASP A 86 -13.98 -4.58 -9.28
N VAL A 87 -12.80 -3.96 -9.25
CA VAL A 87 -11.84 -4.02 -10.34
C VAL A 87 -10.74 -5.04 -10.07
N LYS A 88 -10.42 -5.87 -11.07
CA LYS A 88 -9.27 -6.77 -11.04
C LYS A 88 -8.08 -6.17 -11.79
N GLY A 89 -6.86 -6.51 -11.38
CA GLY A 89 -5.64 -5.96 -11.98
C GLY A 89 -5.49 -6.23 -13.48
N ASP A 90 -6.08 -7.31 -14.00
CA ASP A 90 -6.13 -7.67 -15.41
C ASP A 90 -7.01 -6.73 -16.25
N GLN A 91 -7.93 -6.00 -15.65
CA GLN A 91 -8.83 -5.05 -16.32
C GLN A 91 -8.22 -3.63 -16.46
N VAL A 92 -7.09 -3.34 -15.82
CA VAL A 92 -6.48 -2.00 -15.82
C VAL A 92 -6.10 -1.55 -17.23
N THR A 93 -5.63 -2.45 -18.08
CA THR A 93 -5.28 -2.12 -19.47
C THR A 93 -6.50 -1.71 -20.28
N ASP A 94 -7.62 -2.44 -20.15
CA ASP A 94 -8.86 -2.14 -20.85
C ASP A 94 -9.44 -0.80 -20.38
N LEU A 95 -9.46 -0.57 -19.06
CA LEU A 95 -9.89 0.71 -18.49
C LEU A 95 -9.05 1.89 -18.98
N TRP A 96 -7.75 1.68 -19.16
CA TRP A 96 -6.88 2.71 -19.72
C TRP A 96 -7.20 3.00 -21.20
N LEU A 97 -7.39 1.95 -22.00
CA LEU A 97 -7.74 2.10 -23.42
C LEU A 97 -9.10 2.77 -23.63
N ASP A 98 -10.04 2.51 -22.71
CA ASP A 98 -11.38 3.12 -22.67
C ASP A 98 -11.38 4.55 -22.09
N GLY A 99 -10.24 5.07 -21.64
CA GLY A 99 -10.13 6.40 -21.02
C GLY A 99 -10.69 6.47 -19.59
N ASN A 100 -11.00 5.36 -18.96
CA ASN A 100 -11.58 5.26 -17.61
C ASN A 100 -10.51 5.41 -16.50
N ILE A 101 -9.70 6.47 -16.57
CA ILE A 101 -8.58 6.72 -15.64
C ILE A 101 -9.07 6.84 -14.20
N GLN A 102 -10.25 7.43 -13.97
CA GLN A 102 -10.80 7.59 -12.63
C GLN A 102 -11.00 6.24 -11.91
N LYS A 103 -11.48 5.22 -12.62
CA LYS A 103 -11.63 3.86 -12.06
C LYS A 103 -10.29 3.22 -11.71
N ILE A 104 -9.25 3.50 -12.50
CA ILE A 104 -7.89 3.02 -12.20
C ILE A 104 -7.37 3.70 -10.93
N VAL A 105 -7.62 4.99 -10.76
CA VAL A 105 -7.25 5.74 -9.55
C VAL A 105 -7.98 5.18 -8.32
N GLU A 106 -9.28 4.96 -8.40
CA GLU A 106 -10.10 4.39 -7.31
C GLU A 106 -9.61 2.98 -6.94
N TYR A 107 -9.35 2.14 -7.93
CA TYR A 107 -8.76 0.82 -7.74
C TYR A 107 -7.42 0.89 -6.98
N ASN A 108 -6.51 1.78 -7.40
CA ASN A 108 -5.23 1.96 -6.73
C ASN A 108 -5.41 2.48 -5.29
N GLN A 109 -6.36 3.38 -5.05
CA GLN A 109 -6.66 3.87 -3.70
C GLN A 109 -7.15 2.72 -2.80
N ILE A 110 -8.02 1.83 -3.28
CA ILE A 110 -8.47 0.65 -2.53
C ILE A 110 -7.29 -0.28 -2.19
N ASP A 111 -6.36 -0.49 -3.12
CA ASP A 111 -5.15 -1.29 -2.84
C ASP A 111 -4.29 -0.63 -1.74
N VAL A 112 -4.17 0.70 -1.73
CA VAL A 112 -3.46 1.45 -0.67
C VAL A 112 -4.15 1.30 0.69
N LEU A 113 -5.49 1.39 0.75
CA LEU A 113 -6.27 1.22 1.99
C LEU A 113 -6.06 -0.20 2.58
N ASN A 114 -6.16 -1.23 1.75
CA ASN A 114 -5.89 -2.60 2.18
C ASN A 114 -4.42 -2.81 2.61
N THR A 115 -3.48 -2.20 1.89
CA THR A 115 -2.05 -2.25 2.25
C THR A 115 -1.81 -1.66 3.64
N TYR A 116 -2.44 -0.52 3.94
CA TYR A 116 -2.37 0.10 5.27
C TYR A 116 -2.93 -0.80 6.37
N LEU A 117 -4.11 -1.38 6.16
CA LEU A 117 -4.74 -2.26 7.15
C LEU A 117 -3.93 -3.54 7.40
N VAL A 118 -3.41 -4.15 6.35
CA VAL A 118 -2.52 -5.32 6.46
C VAL A 118 -1.22 -4.95 7.18
N TRP A 119 -0.66 -3.77 6.91
CA TRP A 119 0.51 -3.27 7.62
C TRP A 119 0.21 -3.03 9.11
N LEU A 120 -0.90 -2.43 9.43
CA LEU A 120 -1.33 -2.19 10.81
C LEU A 120 -1.47 -3.53 11.59
N ARG A 121 -2.05 -4.55 10.95
CA ARG A 121 -2.12 -5.91 11.51
C ARG A 121 -0.73 -6.52 11.70
N LEU A 122 0.20 -6.29 10.78
CA LEU A 122 1.59 -6.75 10.89
C LEU A 122 2.30 -6.07 12.07
N VAL A 123 2.11 -4.76 12.24
CA VAL A 123 2.69 -3.98 13.36
C VAL A 123 2.19 -4.51 14.71
N PHE A 124 0.89 -4.81 14.80
CA PHE A 124 0.29 -5.43 15.97
C PHE A 124 0.82 -6.86 16.19
N PHE A 125 0.86 -7.68 15.16
CA PHE A 125 1.43 -9.05 15.23
C PHE A 125 2.88 -9.05 15.72
N CYS A 126 3.67 -8.07 15.32
CA CYS A 126 5.05 -7.90 15.78
C CYS A 126 5.18 -7.32 17.20
N GLY A 127 4.08 -7.06 17.88
CA GLY A 127 4.07 -6.49 19.24
C GLY A 127 4.64 -5.07 19.32
N LYS A 128 4.57 -4.32 18.22
CA LYS A 128 5.05 -2.92 18.16
C LYS A 128 4.02 -1.92 18.67
N ILE A 129 2.76 -2.31 18.72
CA ILE A 129 1.64 -1.58 19.33
C ILE A 129 0.82 -2.55 20.18
N LYS A 130 0.14 -2.01 21.19
CA LYS A 130 -0.76 -2.78 22.05
C LYS A 130 -2.12 -2.98 21.36
N GLU A 131 -2.92 -3.87 21.91
CA GLU A 131 -4.26 -4.15 21.40
C GLU A 131 -5.17 -2.92 21.40
N GLU A 132 -5.12 -2.13 22.49
CA GLU A 132 -5.91 -0.90 22.61
C GLU A 132 -5.52 0.12 21.53
N GLU A 133 -4.22 0.30 21.28
CA GLU A 133 -3.69 1.20 20.23
C GLU A 133 -4.06 0.70 18.83
N TYR A 134 -4.07 -0.61 18.64
CA TYR A 134 -4.47 -1.23 17.37
C TYR A 134 -5.96 -1.00 17.06
N ILE A 135 -6.82 -1.12 18.07
CA ILE A 135 -8.27 -0.86 17.94
C ILE A 135 -8.50 0.64 17.68
N GLU A 136 -7.90 1.52 18.48
CA GLU A 136 -8.02 2.96 18.32
C GLU A 136 -7.59 3.44 16.94
N GLU A 137 -6.51 2.86 16.38
CA GLU A 137 -6.03 3.21 15.04
C GLU A 137 -7.00 2.77 13.95
N GLN A 138 -7.64 1.59 14.10
CA GLN A 138 -8.68 1.15 13.16
C GLN A 138 -9.91 2.06 13.21
N ASP A 139 -10.36 2.46 14.41
CA ASP A 139 -11.49 3.36 14.60
C ASP A 139 -11.20 4.74 13.99
N THR A 140 -10.00 5.27 14.24
CA THR A 140 -9.52 6.53 13.67
C THR A 140 -9.50 6.46 12.15
N PHE A 141 -9.00 5.36 11.59
CA PHE A 141 -8.94 5.17 10.15
C PHE A 141 -10.34 5.01 9.54
N ARG A 142 -11.25 4.30 10.21
CA ARG A 142 -12.64 4.17 9.79
C ARG A 142 -13.33 5.54 9.77
N ALA A 143 -13.19 6.34 10.82
CA ALA A 143 -13.75 7.70 10.87
C ALA A 143 -13.18 8.62 9.76
N PHE A 144 -11.88 8.51 9.46
CA PHE A 144 -11.27 9.22 8.34
C PHE A 144 -11.90 8.83 7.00
N LEU A 145 -12.16 7.53 6.77
CA LEU A 145 -12.78 7.03 5.55
C LEU A 145 -14.25 7.46 5.45
N GLU A 146 -15.01 7.43 6.54
CA GLU A 146 -16.39 7.91 6.59
C GLU A 146 -16.48 9.39 6.18
N ASN A 147 -15.58 10.22 6.70
CA ASN A 147 -15.49 11.61 6.30
C ASN A 147 -15.18 11.76 4.80
N ALA A 148 -14.25 10.96 4.26
CA ALA A 148 -13.93 10.98 2.84
C ALA A 148 -15.12 10.53 1.96
N ALA A 149 -15.89 9.54 2.40
CA ALA A 149 -17.12 9.09 1.74
C ALA A 149 -18.17 10.21 1.69
N HIS A 150 -18.41 10.90 2.81
CA HIS A 150 -19.31 12.06 2.87
C HIS A 150 -18.88 13.20 1.94
N ASN A 151 -17.59 13.37 1.71
CA ASN A 151 -17.03 14.36 0.79
C ASN A 151 -17.03 13.91 -0.70
N GLY A 152 -17.85 12.93 -1.06
CA GLY A 152 -18.14 12.56 -2.44
C GLY A 152 -17.29 11.42 -3.02
N LYS A 153 -16.53 10.69 -2.19
CA LYS A 153 -15.81 9.50 -2.65
C LYS A 153 -16.65 8.23 -2.49
N ALA A 154 -17.61 8.02 -3.40
CA ALA A 154 -18.57 6.92 -3.32
C ALA A 154 -17.91 5.53 -3.17
N PHE A 155 -16.80 5.26 -3.86
CA PHE A 155 -16.08 3.99 -3.77
C PHE A 155 -15.58 3.68 -2.34
N ILE A 156 -15.38 4.70 -1.48
CA ILE A 156 -15.03 4.51 -0.07
C ILE A 156 -16.25 4.02 0.73
N SER A 157 -17.47 4.46 0.39
CA SER A 157 -18.68 3.93 1.00
C SER A 157 -18.81 2.42 0.75
N ASP A 158 -18.52 1.99 -0.48
CA ASP A 158 -18.51 0.57 -0.83
C ASP A 158 -17.42 -0.19 -0.09
N PHE A 159 -16.24 0.41 0.08
CA PHE A 159 -15.15 -0.17 0.88
C PHE A 159 -15.57 -0.35 2.34
N LEU A 160 -16.16 0.65 2.95
CA LEU A 160 -16.65 0.60 4.34
C LEU A 160 -17.77 -0.45 4.51
N ALA A 161 -18.68 -0.58 3.54
CA ALA A 161 -19.75 -1.57 3.58
C ALA A 161 -19.24 -3.03 3.56
N HIS A 162 -18.05 -3.26 3.03
CA HIS A 162 -17.39 -4.58 3.02
C HIS A 162 -16.44 -4.79 4.22
N TRP A 163 -16.29 -3.81 5.08
CA TRP A 163 -15.47 -3.95 6.28
C TRP A 163 -16.33 -4.52 7.42
N PRO A 164 -16.08 -5.77 7.86
CA PRO A 164 -16.83 -6.39 8.95
C PRO A 164 -16.78 -5.56 10.24
N GLU A 165 -17.85 -5.68 11.04
CA GLU A 165 -17.93 -5.10 12.38
C GLU A 165 -17.00 -5.81 13.37
#